data_aa2e0f6ace6baa1af7d679cbf84801dc
#
_entry.id   aa2e0f6ace6baa1af7d679cbf84801dc
#
_cell.length_a   1.000
_cell.length_b   1.000
_cell.length_c   1.000
_cell.angle_alpha   90.00
_cell.angle_beta   90.00
_cell.angle_gamma   90.00
#
_symmetry.space_group_name_H-M   'P 1'
#
loop_
_entity.id
_entity.type
_entity.pdbx_description
1 polymer ?
#
loop_
_entity_poly.entity_id
_entity_poly.type
_entity_poly.pdbx_seq_one_letter_code
_entity_poly.pdbx_strand_id
1 'polypeptide(L)'
;MSRLSEPSPYVEFDRRQWRALRMSTPLALTEEELVGLRGLGEQIDLLEVEEVYLPLARLIHLQVAARQRLFAATAEFLGEPQQNPDRPVPFIIGVAGSVAVGKSTTARVLQALLARWDHHPRVDLVTTDGFLYPNVELQRRNLMHRKGFPESYNRRALMRFVTSVKSGSDYACAPVYSHLHYDIIPGAEQVVRHPDILILEGLNVLQTGPTLMVSDLFDFSLYVDARIEDIEQWYVSRFLAMRTTAFADPESHFHHYAAFSDSQAVVAAREIWRTINRPNLVENILPTRPRATLVLRKDADHSINRLRLRKL
;
A
#
# COMPACT_ATOMS: atom_id res chain seq x y z
N MET A 1 -26.43 0.87 -34.03
CA MET A 1 -26.46 -0.34 -33.23
C MET A 1 -25.58 -0.09 -32.00
N SER A 2 -26.21 0.19 -30.86
CA SER A 2 -25.53 0.33 -29.56
C SER A 2 -24.91 -1.01 -29.21
N ARG A 3 -23.57 -1.06 -29.11
CA ARG A 3 -22.89 -2.24 -28.49
C ARG A 3 -23.42 -2.32 -27.06
N LEU A 4 -24.22 -3.33 -26.78
CA LEU A 4 -24.53 -3.69 -25.40
C LEU A 4 -23.18 -3.91 -24.70
N SER A 5 -22.83 -3.05 -23.76
CA SER A 5 -21.62 -3.22 -22.97
C SER A 5 -21.76 -4.53 -22.20
N GLU A 6 -20.78 -5.42 -22.33
CA GLU A 6 -20.76 -6.65 -21.54
C GLU A 6 -20.90 -6.33 -20.05
N PRO A 7 -21.66 -7.12 -19.29
CA PRO A 7 -21.77 -6.92 -17.84
C PRO A 7 -20.38 -6.89 -17.20
N SER A 8 -20.03 -5.80 -16.53
CA SER A 8 -18.77 -5.65 -15.84
C SER A 8 -19.00 -5.51 -14.33
N PRO A 9 -18.26 -6.23 -13.47
CA PRO A 9 -18.32 -6.03 -12.03
C PRO A 9 -17.70 -4.70 -11.58
N TYR A 10 -17.13 -3.95 -12.53
CA TYR A 10 -16.46 -2.68 -12.26
C TYR A 10 -17.22 -1.49 -12.79
N VAL A 11 -17.08 -0.35 -12.09
CA VAL A 11 -17.42 0.99 -12.58
C VAL A 11 -16.13 1.74 -12.82
N GLU A 12 -16.02 2.36 -14.00
CA GLU A 12 -14.89 3.24 -14.31
C GLU A 12 -15.31 4.69 -14.15
N PHE A 13 -14.41 5.47 -13.58
CA PHE A 13 -14.56 6.90 -13.37
C PHE A 13 -13.36 7.61 -13.97
N ASP A 14 -13.61 8.74 -14.66
CA ASP A 14 -12.61 9.76 -14.82
C ASP A 14 -12.46 10.58 -13.52
N ARG A 15 -11.40 11.40 -13.42
CA ARG A 15 -11.10 12.21 -12.24
C ARG A 15 -12.25 13.17 -11.90
N ARG A 16 -12.92 13.76 -12.92
CA ARG A 16 -14.03 14.69 -12.72
C ARG A 16 -15.28 14.02 -12.14
N GLN A 17 -15.62 12.85 -12.67
CA GLN A 17 -16.73 12.05 -12.14
C GLN A 17 -16.48 11.59 -10.70
N TRP A 18 -15.25 11.17 -10.42
CA TRP A 18 -14.85 10.71 -9.08
C TRP A 18 -14.87 11.85 -8.06
N ARG A 19 -14.32 13.02 -8.39
CA ARG A 19 -14.33 14.21 -7.54
C ARG A 19 -15.72 14.59 -7.06
N ALA A 20 -16.75 14.45 -7.91
CA ALA A 20 -18.12 14.75 -7.53
C ALA A 20 -18.65 13.89 -6.35
N LEU A 21 -18.05 12.72 -6.11
CA LEU A 21 -18.46 11.80 -5.05
C LEU A 21 -17.96 12.19 -3.65
N ARG A 22 -17.07 13.20 -3.52
CA ARG A 22 -16.63 13.70 -2.21
C ARG A 22 -17.75 14.37 -1.41
N MET A 23 -18.76 14.92 -2.09
CA MET A 23 -19.83 15.73 -1.50
C MET A 23 -19.23 16.92 -0.70
N SER A 24 -19.67 17.11 0.55
CA SER A 24 -19.22 18.16 1.45
C SER A 24 -18.04 17.78 2.34
N THR A 25 -17.32 16.68 2.05
CA THR A 25 -16.15 16.27 2.84
C THR A 25 -15.07 17.36 2.79
N PRO A 26 -14.70 17.98 3.92
CA PRO A 26 -13.73 19.07 3.92
C PRO A 26 -12.32 18.56 3.68
N LEU A 27 -11.49 19.36 3.02
CA LEU A 27 -10.05 19.13 2.93
C LEU A 27 -9.42 19.53 4.26
N ALA A 28 -8.95 18.55 5.02
CA ALA A 28 -8.37 18.75 6.33
C ALA A 28 -6.84 18.61 6.35
N LEU A 29 -6.18 18.61 5.18
CA LEU A 29 -4.72 18.57 5.03
C LEU A 29 -4.20 19.92 4.56
N THR A 30 -3.07 20.35 5.12
CA THR A 30 -2.32 21.51 4.65
C THR A 30 -1.22 21.11 3.66
N GLU A 31 -0.67 22.08 2.91
CA GLU A 31 0.46 21.80 2.00
C GLU A 31 1.71 21.34 2.76
N GLU A 32 1.98 21.91 3.94
CA GLU A 32 3.13 21.52 4.78
C GLU A 32 3.02 20.07 5.25
N GLU A 33 1.84 19.65 5.70
CA GLU A 33 1.58 18.26 6.06
C GLU A 33 1.75 17.33 4.85
N LEU A 34 1.24 17.73 3.68
CA LEU A 34 1.34 16.95 2.46
C LEU A 34 2.79 16.75 2.01
N VAL A 35 3.64 17.77 2.14
CA VAL A 35 5.09 17.67 1.86
C VAL A 35 5.72 16.57 2.71
N GLY A 36 5.36 16.48 4.01
CA GLY A 36 5.85 15.42 4.90
C GLY A 36 5.37 14.00 4.54
N LEU A 37 4.27 13.88 3.80
CA LEU A 37 3.70 12.61 3.36
C LEU A 37 4.24 12.13 2.01
N ARG A 38 4.82 13.02 1.21
CA ARG A 38 5.37 12.68 -0.12
C ARG A 38 6.56 11.73 0.01
N GLY A 39 6.63 10.75 -0.88
CA GLY A 39 7.84 9.96 -1.10
C GLY A 39 8.82 10.69 -2.01
N LEU A 40 10.08 10.28 -1.99
CA LEU A 40 11.12 10.83 -2.87
C LEU A 40 10.71 10.64 -4.35
N GLY A 41 10.62 11.74 -5.09
CA GLY A 41 10.23 11.77 -6.50
C GLY A 41 8.71 11.74 -6.76
N GLU A 42 7.86 11.70 -5.72
CA GLU A 42 6.41 11.75 -5.87
C GLU A 42 5.92 13.18 -6.04
N GLN A 43 5.01 13.36 -7.00
CA GLN A 43 4.36 14.64 -7.29
C GLN A 43 2.87 14.54 -6.98
N ILE A 44 2.50 14.87 -5.77
CA ILE A 44 1.11 14.97 -5.33
C ILE A 44 0.87 16.37 -4.78
N ASP A 45 -0.23 17.00 -5.11
CA ASP A 45 -0.65 18.32 -4.64
C ASP A 45 -1.99 18.24 -3.88
N LEU A 46 -2.39 19.35 -3.25
CA LEU A 46 -3.65 19.41 -2.53
C LEU A 46 -4.86 19.22 -3.44
N LEU A 47 -4.75 19.60 -4.72
CA LEU A 47 -5.82 19.42 -5.69
C LEU A 47 -6.06 17.92 -5.95
N GLU A 48 -4.99 17.13 -6.10
CA GLU A 48 -5.13 15.68 -6.23
C GLU A 48 -5.70 15.05 -4.94
N VAL A 49 -5.27 15.53 -3.76
CA VAL A 49 -5.86 15.08 -2.50
C VAL A 49 -7.35 15.37 -2.47
N GLU A 50 -7.76 16.57 -2.84
CA GLU A 50 -9.16 16.98 -2.89
C GLU A 50 -9.99 16.17 -3.88
N GLU A 51 -9.47 15.95 -5.09
CA GLU A 51 -10.21 15.35 -6.18
C GLU A 51 -10.20 13.82 -6.17
N VAL A 52 -9.17 13.20 -5.62
CA VAL A 52 -9.00 11.74 -5.65
C VAL A 52 -9.12 11.13 -4.26
N TYR A 53 -8.37 11.64 -3.28
CA TYR A 53 -8.26 10.98 -1.98
C TYR A 53 -9.42 11.31 -1.03
N LEU A 54 -10.03 12.50 -1.09
CA LEU A 54 -11.22 12.79 -0.29
C LEU A 54 -12.43 11.93 -0.65
N PRO A 55 -12.80 11.76 -1.94
CA PRO A 55 -13.86 10.80 -2.31
C PRO A 55 -13.52 9.37 -1.87
N LEU A 56 -12.25 8.97 -1.97
CA LEU A 56 -11.79 7.65 -1.52
C LEU A 56 -11.94 7.51 0.00
N ALA A 57 -11.46 8.47 0.78
CA ALA A 57 -11.59 8.46 2.25
C ALA A 57 -13.07 8.38 2.67
N ARG A 58 -13.96 9.12 1.98
CA ARG A 58 -15.40 9.05 2.19
C ARG A 58 -15.96 7.67 1.87
N LEU A 59 -15.58 7.06 0.76
CA LEU A 59 -16.00 5.70 0.41
C LEU A 59 -15.60 4.70 1.50
N ILE A 60 -14.34 4.76 1.94
CA ILE A 60 -13.83 3.89 2.99
C ILE A 60 -14.58 4.12 4.31
N HIS A 61 -14.81 5.37 4.71
CA HIS A 61 -15.60 5.69 5.90
C HIS A 61 -17.00 5.04 5.85
N LEU A 62 -17.70 5.11 4.73
CA LEU A 62 -19.00 4.48 4.55
C LEU A 62 -18.91 2.95 4.66
N GLN A 63 -17.86 2.34 4.13
CA GLN A 63 -17.65 0.89 4.23
C GLN A 63 -17.26 0.45 5.65
N VAL A 64 -16.43 1.21 6.37
CA VAL A 64 -16.13 0.98 7.79
C VAL A 64 -17.43 0.94 8.58
N ALA A 65 -18.28 1.97 8.45
CA ALA A 65 -19.55 2.03 9.16
C ALA A 65 -20.49 0.87 8.81
N ALA A 66 -20.54 0.46 7.54
CA ALA A 66 -21.35 -0.68 7.10
C ALA A 66 -20.81 -2.00 7.67
N ARG A 67 -19.47 -2.17 7.68
CA ARG A 67 -18.83 -3.39 8.20
C ARG A 67 -19.03 -3.54 9.70
N GLN A 68 -18.95 -2.45 10.47
CA GLN A 68 -19.21 -2.47 11.90
C GLN A 68 -20.67 -2.90 12.21
N ARG A 69 -21.65 -2.39 11.46
CA ARG A 69 -23.06 -2.83 11.61
C ARG A 69 -23.26 -4.32 11.29
N LEU A 70 -22.63 -4.80 10.22
CA LEU A 70 -22.69 -6.22 9.85
C LEU A 70 -22.07 -7.09 10.94
N PHE A 71 -20.96 -6.63 11.49
CA PHE A 71 -20.25 -7.35 12.55
C PHE A 71 -21.11 -7.43 13.83
N ALA A 72 -21.71 -6.32 14.24
CA ALA A 72 -22.62 -6.28 15.40
C ALA A 72 -23.83 -7.24 15.21
N ALA A 73 -24.44 -7.25 14.02
CA ALA A 73 -25.54 -8.17 13.71
C ALA A 73 -25.10 -9.65 13.74
N THR A 74 -23.88 -9.94 13.30
CA THR A 74 -23.32 -11.30 13.36
C THR A 74 -23.07 -11.74 14.80
N ALA A 75 -22.50 -10.86 15.64
CA ALA A 75 -22.28 -11.15 17.07
C ALA A 75 -23.62 -11.39 17.81
N GLU A 76 -24.65 -10.57 17.52
CA GLU A 76 -25.99 -10.79 18.04
C GLU A 76 -26.56 -12.17 17.64
N PHE A 77 -26.42 -12.55 16.37
CA PHE A 77 -26.87 -13.87 15.89
C PHE A 77 -26.15 -15.03 16.60
N LEU A 78 -24.85 -14.85 16.91
CA LEU A 78 -24.05 -15.86 17.60
C LEU A 78 -24.31 -15.89 19.12
N GLY A 79 -25.09 -14.96 19.68
CA GLY A 79 -25.28 -14.83 21.10
C GLY A 79 -24.03 -14.39 21.86
N GLU A 80 -23.07 -13.77 21.15
CA GLU A 80 -21.87 -13.23 21.76
C GLU A 80 -22.21 -11.98 22.59
N PRO A 81 -21.51 -11.73 23.72
CA PRO A 81 -21.72 -10.50 24.49
C PRO A 81 -21.48 -9.29 23.57
N GLN A 82 -22.31 -8.26 23.73
CA GLN A 82 -22.15 -7.01 22.97
C GLN A 82 -20.72 -6.57 23.07
N GLN A 83 -20.10 -6.40 21.89
CA GLN A 83 -18.72 -5.94 21.82
C GLN A 83 -18.59 -4.57 22.45
N ASN A 84 -17.46 -4.37 23.12
CA ASN A 84 -17.13 -3.08 23.69
C ASN A 84 -17.14 -2.03 22.56
N PRO A 85 -18.02 -1.02 22.59
CA PRO A 85 -18.09 0.04 21.58
C PRO A 85 -16.72 0.73 21.35
N ASP A 86 -15.87 0.74 22.40
CA ASP A 86 -14.54 1.33 22.35
C ASP A 86 -13.50 0.44 21.66
N ARG A 87 -13.87 -0.78 21.27
CA ARG A 87 -13.01 -1.77 20.60
C ARG A 87 -13.70 -2.39 19.38
N PRO A 88 -13.95 -1.59 18.33
CA PRO A 88 -14.53 -2.12 17.11
C PRO A 88 -13.58 -3.13 16.44
N VAL A 89 -14.14 -4.03 15.62
CA VAL A 89 -13.33 -4.93 14.80
C VAL A 89 -12.52 -4.10 13.79
N PRO A 90 -11.20 -4.25 13.74
CA PRO A 90 -10.36 -3.49 12.83
C PRO A 90 -10.76 -3.68 11.36
N PHE A 91 -10.89 -2.56 10.65
CA PHE A 91 -11.07 -2.55 9.21
C PHE A 91 -9.70 -2.57 8.52
N ILE A 92 -9.45 -3.57 7.67
CA ILE A 92 -8.13 -3.78 7.09
C ILE A 92 -8.13 -3.37 5.61
N ILE A 93 -7.21 -2.48 5.26
CA ILE A 93 -7.00 -1.97 3.90
C ILE A 93 -5.67 -2.48 3.37
N GLY A 94 -5.69 -3.19 2.24
CA GLY A 94 -4.47 -3.56 1.51
C GLY A 94 -4.12 -2.53 0.43
N VAL A 95 -2.88 -2.05 0.37
CA VAL A 95 -2.39 -1.14 -0.67
C VAL A 95 -1.27 -1.80 -1.47
N ALA A 96 -1.58 -2.18 -2.71
CA ALA A 96 -0.70 -2.88 -3.63
C ALA A 96 -0.26 -2.02 -4.80
N GLY A 97 0.75 -2.47 -5.53
CA GLY A 97 1.28 -1.85 -6.75
C GLY A 97 2.79 -2.09 -6.87
N SER A 98 3.41 -1.65 -7.96
CA SER A 98 4.83 -1.82 -8.22
C SER A 98 5.72 -0.98 -7.27
N VAL A 99 7.02 -1.28 -7.27
CA VAL A 99 8.03 -0.33 -6.75
C VAL A 99 7.91 1.00 -7.53
N ALA A 100 8.20 2.11 -6.88
CA ALA A 100 8.19 3.47 -7.44
C ALA A 100 6.83 3.98 -8.00
N VAL A 101 5.72 3.26 -7.83
CA VAL A 101 4.40 3.69 -8.32
C VAL A 101 3.68 4.65 -7.35
N GLY A 102 4.19 4.85 -6.12
CA GLY A 102 3.60 5.76 -5.13
C GLY A 102 2.67 5.11 -4.10
N LYS A 103 2.76 3.79 -3.89
CA LYS A 103 1.98 3.08 -2.85
C LYS A 103 2.11 3.69 -1.47
N SER A 104 3.35 3.92 -1.02
CA SER A 104 3.63 4.42 0.33
C SER A 104 3.12 5.85 0.52
N THR A 105 3.19 6.69 -0.51
CA THR A 105 2.58 8.03 -0.50
C THR A 105 1.06 7.92 -0.42
N THR A 106 0.45 7.08 -1.26
CA THR A 106 -0.99 6.79 -1.21
C THR A 106 -1.43 6.33 0.17
N ALA A 107 -0.69 5.39 0.78
CA ALA A 107 -1.02 4.84 2.10
C ALA A 107 -0.90 5.91 3.21
N ARG A 108 0.14 6.75 3.19
CA ARG A 108 0.31 7.84 4.18
C ARG A 108 -0.73 8.94 4.05
N VAL A 109 -1.05 9.36 2.83
CA VAL A 109 -2.12 10.35 2.58
C VAL A 109 -3.46 9.81 3.05
N LEU A 110 -3.75 8.55 2.73
CA LEU A 110 -4.98 7.91 3.16
C LEU A 110 -5.05 7.77 4.69
N GLN A 111 -3.95 7.37 5.35
CA GLN A 111 -3.84 7.33 6.81
C GLN A 111 -4.16 8.70 7.42
N ALA A 112 -3.52 9.76 6.91
CA ALA A 112 -3.70 11.12 7.42
C ALA A 112 -5.14 11.62 7.25
N LEU A 113 -5.81 11.29 6.15
CA LEU A 113 -7.20 11.67 5.92
C LEU A 113 -8.17 10.86 6.79
N LEU A 114 -7.98 9.55 6.87
CA LEU A 114 -8.87 8.66 7.64
C LEU A 114 -8.78 8.91 9.15
N ALA A 115 -7.60 9.23 9.67
CA ALA A 115 -7.41 9.55 11.09
C ALA A 115 -8.13 10.85 11.55
N ARG A 116 -8.64 11.65 10.62
CA ARG A 116 -9.41 12.88 10.92
C ARG A 116 -10.92 12.66 11.04
N TRP A 117 -11.38 11.44 10.87
CA TRP A 117 -12.78 11.12 11.08
C TRP A 117 -13.02 10.72 12.54
N ASP A 118 -13.94 11.40 13.23
CA ASP A 118 -14.20 11.23 14.66
C ASP A 118 -14.53 9.79 15.06
N HIS A 119 -15.11 9.00 14.15
CA HIS A 119 -15.56 7.63 14.41
C HIS A 119 -14.47 6.57 14.27
N HIS A 120 -13.27 6.90 13.77
CA HIS A 120 -12.16 5.96 13.62
C HIS A 120 -10.80 6.68 13.61
N PRO A 121 -10.44 7.35 14.71
CA PRO A 121 -9.22 8.15 14.77
C PRO A 121 -7.93 7.31 14.82
N ARG A 122 -8.01 6.03 15.17
CA ARG A 122 -6.84 5.14 15.30
C ARG A 122 -6.58 4.42 13.99
N VAL A 123 -5.74 5.03 13.15
CA VAL A 123 -5.35 4.48 11.84
C VAL A 123 -3.87 4.15 11.84
N ASP A 124 -3.55 2.86 11.86
CA ASP A 124 -2.18 2.39 11.78
C ASP A 124 -1.79 2.04 10.35
N LEU A 125 -0.54 2.31 9.99
CA LEU A 125 0.07 1.94 8.71
C LEU A 125 1.27 1.04 8.97
N VAL A 126 1.25 -0.14 8.34
CA VAL A 126 2.34 -1.12 8.41
C VAL A 126 2.76 -1.49 7.00
N THR A 127 4.09 -1.48 6.75
CA THR A 127 4.64 -1.99 5.49
C THR A 127 4.97 -3.49 5.60
N THR A 128 4.70 -4.21 4.54
CA THR A 128 5.03 -5.65 4.50
C THR A 128 6.53 -5.92 4.38
N ASP A 129 7.35 -4.91 4.10
CA ASP A 129 8.80 -5.08 4.03
C ASP A 129 9.40 -5.54 5.36
N GLY A 130 8.75 -5.22 6.50
CA GLY A 130 9.08 -5.78 7.80
C GLY A 130 8.95 -7.31 7.88
N PHE A 131 8.20 -7.93 6.99
CA PHE A 131 8.03 -9.38 6.93
C PHE A 131 8.89 -10.06 5.85
N LEU A 132 9.84 -9.36 5.23
CA LEU A 132 10.91 -9.99 4.46
C LEU A 132 11.74 -10.90 5.39
N TYR A 133 12.28 -11.98 4.85
CA TYR A 133 13.33 -12.70 5.58
C TYR A 133 14.57 -11.81 5.71
N PRO A 134 15.27 -11.83 6.85
CA PRO A 134 16.57 -11.16 7.01
C PRO A 134 17.55 -11.58 5.91
N ASN A 135 18.47 -10.68 5.55
CA ASN A 135 19.45 -10.93 4.48
C ASN A 135 20.25 -12.23 4.68
N VAL A 136 20.64 -12.54 5.91
CA VAL A 136 21.32 -13.81 6.26
C VAL A 136 20.47 -15.02 5.85
N GLU A 137 19.17 -14.99 6.10
CA GLU A 137 18.27 -16.08 5.74
C GLU A 137 18.01 -16.12 4.22
N LEU A 138 17.90 -14.96 3.56
CA LEU A 138 17.80 -14.90 2.10
C LEU A 138 19.05 -15.44 1.41
N GLN A 139 20.26 -15.15 1.95
CA GLN A 139 21.51 -15.72 1.47
C GLN A 139 21.54 -17.23 1.64
N ARG A 140 21.19 -17.75 2.84
CA ARG A 140 21.12 -19.18 3.11
C ARG A 140 20.18 -19.92 2.17
N ARG A 141 19.08 -19.27 1.74
CA ARG A 141 18.09 -19.81 0.80
C ARG A 141 18.44 -19.54 -0.66
N ASN A 142 19.53 -18.85 -0.95
CA ASN A 142 19.87 -18.36 -2.30
C ASN A 142 18.75 -17.51 -2.94
N LEU A 143 18.12 -16.63 -2.14
CA LEU A 143 17.00 -15.76 -2.55
C LEU A 143 17.31 -14.27 -2.55
N MET A 144 18.58 -13.85 -2.33
CA MET A 144 18.94 -12.42 -2.32
C MET A 144 18.59 -11.72 -3.64
N HIS A 145 18.80 -12.39 -4.77
CA HIS A 145 18.46 -11.88 -6.11
C HIS A 145 16.94 -11.82 -6.36
N ARG A 146 16.13 -12.41 -5.49
CA ARG A 146 14.66 -12.40 -5.53
C ARG A 146 14.05 -11.67 -4.32
N LYS A 147 14.80 -10.78 -3.68
CA LYS A 147 14.28 -9.98 -2.59
C LYS A 147 13.17 -9.05 -3.10
N GLY A 148 12.02 -9.04 -2.42
CA GLY A 148 10.79 -8.40 -2.89
C GLY A 148 9.84 -9.32 -3.67
N PHE A 149 10.28 -10.51 -4.10
CA PHE A 149 9.39 -11.52 -4.67
C PHE A 149 8.63 -12.26 -3.56
N PRO A 150 7.48 -12.91 -3.87
CA PRO A 150 6.63 -13.55 -2.86
C PRO A 150 7.35 -14.55 -1.95
N GLU A 151 8.33 -15.29 -2.47
CA GLU A 151 9.10 -16.28 -1.72
C GLU A 151 10.13 -15.68 -0.73
N SER A 152 10.43 -14.40 -0.86
CA SER A 152 11.33 -13.68 0.05
C SER A 152 10.65 -13.23 1.35
N TYR A 153 9.35 -13.40 1.47
CA TYR A 153 8.56 -12.98 2.62
C TYR A 153 8.25 -14.13 3.57
N ASN A 154 8.31 -13.86 4.87
CA ASN A 154 7.77 -14.73 5.92
C ASN A 154 6.25 -14.58 5.98
N ARG A 155 5.57 -15.22 5.02
CA ARG A 155 4.10 -15.17 4.89
C ARG A 155 3.37 -15.67 6.14
N ARG A 156 3.97 -16.62 6.88
CA ARG A 156 3.38 -17.12 8.13
C ARG A 156 3.38 -16.05 9.23
N ALA A 157 4.47 -15.28 9.35
CA ALA A 157 4.56 -14.19 10.31
C ALA A 157 3.57 -13.07 9.95
N LEU A 158 3.51 -12.68 8.67
CA LEU A 158 2.56 -11.70 8.17
C LEU A 158 1.10 -12.13 8.41
N MET A 159 0.77 -13.39 8.13
CA MET A 159 -0.57 -13.93 8.39
C MET A 159 -0.91 -13.89 9.88
N ARG A 160 0.01 -14.31 10.77
CA ARG A 160 -0.21 -14.24 12.22
C ARG A 160 -0.46 -12.80 12.68
N PHE A 161 0.34 -11.85 12.21
CA PHE A 161 0.17 -10.43 12.54
C PHE A 161 -1.23 -9.94 12.15
N VAL A 162 -1.64 -10.14 10.89
CA VAL A 162 -2.93 -9.65 10.38
C VAL A 162 -4.09 -10.37 11.08
N THR A 163 -3.98 -11.67 11.34
CA THR A 163 -4.98 -12.44 12.09
C THR A 163 -5.11 -11.91 13.52
N SER A 164 -4.01 -11.63 14.22
CA SER A 164 -4.02 -11.05 15.57
C SER A 164 -4.74 -9.70 15.59
N VAL A 165 -4.43 -8.81 14.63
CA VAL A 165 -5.13 -7.53 14.51
C VAL A 165 -6.61 -7.76 14.26
N LYS A 166 -6.98 -8.60 13.27
CA LYS A 166 -8.38 -8.83 12.87
C LYS A 166 -9.22 -9.48 13.96
N SER A 167 -8.62 -10.32 14.82
CA SER A 167 -9.27 -10.94 15.97
C SER A 167 -9.38 -10.05 17.20
N GLY A 168 -8.94 -8.79 17.12
CA GLY A 168 -9.07 -7.83 18.23
C GLY A 168 -8.10 -8.06 19.38
N SER A 169 -6.93 -8.70 19.13
CA SER A 169 -5.88 -8.84 20.15
C SER A 169 -5.44 -7.49 20.71
N ASP A 170 -5.04 -7.45 21.98
CA ASP A 170 -4.64 -6.21 22.67
C ASP A 170 -3.51 -5.47 21.95
N TYR A 171 -2.62 -6.20 21.33
CA TYR A 171 -1.57 -5.66 20.46
C TYR A 171 -1.10 -6.72 19.46
N ALA A 172 -0.51 -6.26 18.38
CA ALA A 172 0.22 -7.08 17.42
C ALA A 172 1.53 -6.36 17.04
N CYS A 173 2.61 -7.12 16.86
CA CYS A 173 3.93 -6.57 16.53
C CYS A 173 4.32 -6.89 15.09
N ALA A 174 4.77 -5.89 14.35
CA ALA A 174 5.36 -6.02 13.03
C ALA A 174 6.84 -5.69 13.09
N PRO A 175 7.74 -6.51 12.53
CA PRO A 175 9.16 -6.18 12.47
C PRO A 175 9.41 -4.91 11.67
N VAL A 176 10.45 -4.15 12.00
CA VAL A 176 10.83 -2.92 11.31
C VAL A 176 11.89 -3.21 10.25
N TYR A 177 11.65 -2.70 9.04
CA TYR A 177 12.60 -2.76 7.93
C TYR A 177 13.34 -1.43 7.77
N SER A 178 14.65 -1.50 7.56
CA SER A 178 15.48 -0.34 7.25
C SER A 178 15.83 -0.31 5.76
N HIS A 179 15.36 0.70 5.05
CA HIS A 179 15.79 0.95 3.67
C HIS A 179 17.26 1.37 3.60
N LEU A 180 17.80 1.99 4.66
CA LEU A 180 19.20 2.38 4.74
C LEU A 180 20.11 1.14 4.77
N HIS A 181 19.84 0.22 5.70
CA HIS A 181 20.61 -1.02 5.83
C HIS A 181 20.15 -2.13 4.89
N TYR A 182 19.05 -1.90 4.17
CA TYR A 182 18.43 -2.88 3.27
C TYR A 182 18.14 -4.22 3.96
N ASP A 183 17.71 -4.17 5.23
CA ASP A 183 17.43 -5.36 6.04
C ASP A 183 16.44 -5.09 7.17
N ILE A 184 15.96 -6.16 7.82
CA ILE A 184 15.20 -6.08 9.06
C ILE A 184 16.11 -5.58 10.17
N ILE A 185 15.61 -4.64 10.99
CA ILE A 185 16.35 -4.18 12.18
C ILE A 185 16.12 -5.20 13.30
N PRO A 186 17.18 -5.90 13.77
CA PRO A 186 17.03 -6.91 14.81
C PRO A 186 16.41 -6.34 16.09
N GLY A 187 15.33 -6.97 16.55
CA GLY A 187 14.64 -6.59 17.79
C GLY A 187 13.80 -5.32 17.72
N ALA A 188 13.76 -4.61 16.58
CA ALA A 188 12.88 -3.46 16.41
C ALA A 188 11.50 -3.91 15.92
N GLU A 189 10.46 -3.45 16.61
CA GLU A 189 9.07 -3.78 16.30
C GLU A 189 8.19 -2.53 16.31
N GLN A 190 7.30 -2.45 15.34
CA GLN A 190 6.17 -1.53 15.36
C GLN A 190 5.02 -2.22 16.09
N VAL A 191 4.56 -1.62 17.19
CA VAL A 191 3.43 -2.14 17.97
C VAL A 191 2.14 -1.48 17.50
N VAL A 192 1.19 -2.29 17.06
CA VAL A 192 -0.16 -1.89 16.66
C VAL A 192 -1.11 -2.24 17.81
N ARG A 193 -1.89 -1.25 18.30
CA ARG A 193 -2.77 -1.40 19.46
C ARG A 193 -4.20 -0.98 19.12
N HIS A 194 -5.11 -1.94 19.02
CA HIS A 194 -6.53 -1.72 18.76
C HIS A 194 -6.82 -0.66 17.69
N PRO A 195 -6.29 -0.80 16.47
CA PRO A 195 -6.58 0.16 15.42
C PRO A 195 -8.06 0.07 15.03
N ASP A 196 -8.66 1.20 14.69
CA ASP A 196 -9.97 1.21 14.02
C ASP A 196 -9.78 0.80 12.56
N ILE A 197 -8.67 1.25 11.95
CA ILE A 197 -8.27 0.90 10.59
C ILE A 197 -6.77 0.51 10.59
N LEU A 198 -6.46 -0.62 9.98
CA LEU A 198 -5.09 -1.00 9.64
C LEU A 198 -4.89 -0.86 8.13
N ILE A 199 -3.93 -0.04 7.70
CA ILE A 199 -3.45 0.00 6.33
C ILE A 199 -2.21 -0.89 6.22
N LEU A 200 -2.26 -1.90 5.36
CA LEU A 200 -1.15 -2.79 5.08
C LEU A 200 -0.64 -2.52 3.66
N GLU A 201 0.57 -1.97 3.54
CA GLU A 201 1.15 -1.58 2.25
C GLU A 201 2.26 -2.55 1.85
N GLY A 202 2.29 -2.95 0.57
CA GLY A 202 3.40 -3.74 0.04
C GLY A 202 3.21 -4.25 -1.38
N LEU A 203 4.28 -4.82 -1.94
CA LEU A 203 4.30 -5.32 -3.32
C LEU A 203 3.33 -6.51 -3.50
N ASN A 204 3.29 -7.41 -2.54
CA ASN A 204 2.66 -8.73 -2.66
C ASN A 204 1.41 -8.89 -1.77
N VAL A 205 0.81 -7.79 -1.28
CA VAL A 205 -0.31 -7.86 -0.33
C VAL A 205 -1.58 -8.48 -0.93
N LEU A 206 -1.76 -8.43 -2.26
CA LEU A 206 -2.90 -9.02 -2.95
C LEU A 206 -2.62 -10.42 -3.54
N GLN A 207 -1.51 -11.05 -3.16
CA GLN A 207 -1.19 -12.40 -3.60
C GLN A 207 -2.25 -13.41 -3.20
N THR A 208 -2.43 -14.42 -4.07
CA THR A 208 -3.32 -15.57 -3.85
C THR A 208 -2.51 -16.84 -3.61
N GLY A 209 -3.17 -17.84 -3.09
CA GLY A 209 -2.58 -19.16 -2.88
C GLY A 209 -3.64 -20.24 -2.69
N PRO A 210 -3.22 -21.49 -2.56
CA PRO A 210 -4.12 -22.62 -2.32
C PRO A 210 -4.70 -22.65 -0.90
N THR A 211 -4.16 -21.83 0.00
CA THR A 211 -4.61 -21.69 1.40
C THR A 211 -4.98 -20.25 1.66
N LEU A 212 -5.55 -19.97 2.84
CA LEU A 212 -5.88 -18.61 3.28
C LEU A 212 -4.67 -17.67 3.15
N MET A 213 -4.88 -16.57 2.48
CA MET A 213 -3.88 -15.53 2.23
C MET A 213 -4.28 -14.24 2.93
N VAL A 214 -3.30 -13.37 3.17
CA VAL A 214 -3.53 -12.08 3.83
C VAL A 214 -4.59 -11.25 3.11
N SER A 215 -4.61 -11.32 1.76
CA SER A 215 -5.61 -10.62 0.94
C SER A 215 -7.06 -11.03 1.22
N ASP A 216 -7.28 -12.23 1.77
CA ASP A 216 -8.62 -12.73 2.09
C ASP A 216 -9.17 -12.11 3.40
N LEU A 217 -8.30 -11.49 4.21
CA LEU A 217 -8.64 -10.79 5.44
C LEU A 217 -8.89 -9.30 5.24
N PHE A 218 -8.71 -8.77 4.04
CA PHE A 218 -8.92 -7.36 3.74
C PHE A 218 -10.41 -7.04 3.58
N ASP A 219 -10.82 -5.95 4.19
CA ASP A 219 -12.16 -5.37 4.00
C ASP A 219 -12.19 -4.46 2.77
N PHE A 220 -11.04 -3.84 2.44
CA PHE A 220 -10.87 -3.02 1.26
C PHE A 220 -9.47 -3.21 0.66
N SER A 221 -9.33 -3.06 -0.64
CA SER A 221 -8.03 -3.15 -1.27
C SER A 221 -7.85 -2.14 -2.40
N LEU A 222 -6.68 -1.52 -2.41
CA LEU A 222 -6.22 -0.56 -3.41
C LEU A 222 -5.10 -1.17 -4.25
N TYR A 223 -5.14 -0.88 -5.54
CA TYR A 223 -4.01 -1.13 -6.43
C TYR A 223 -3.63 0.18 -7.12
N VAL A 224 -2.40 0.65 -6.89
CA VAL A 224 -1.85 1.80 -7.61
C VAL A 224 -1.20 1.29 -8.89
N ASP A 225 -1.76 1.70 -10.02
CA ASP A 225 -1.42 1.25 -11.37
C ASP A 225 -0.80 2.38 -12.20
N ALA A 226 0.10 2.02 -13.10
CA ALA A 226 0.59 2.90 -14.16
C ALA A 226 1.09 2.05 -15.34
N ARG A 227 1.48 2.69 -16.43
CA ARG A 227 2.17 1.99 -17.52
C ARG A 227 3.54 1.52 -17.05
N ILE A 228 3.98 0.36 -17.52
CA ILE A 228 5.28 -0.23 -17.13
C ILE A 228 6.42 0.73 -17.48
N GLU A 229 6.31 1.40 -18.62
CA GLU A 229 7.29 2.35 -19.13
C GLU A 229 7.42 3.59 -18.24
N ASP A 230 6.28 4.10 -17.71
CA ASP A 230 6.25 5.23 -16.80
C ASP A 230 6.86 4.84 -15.44
N ILE A 231 6.53 3.65 -14.93
CA ILE A 231 7.10 3.12 -13.67
C ILE A 231 8.62 2.95 -13.80
N GLU A 232 9.13 2.47 -14.94
CA GLU A 232 10.56 2.37 -15.20
C GLU A 232 11.24 3.74 -15.13
N GLN A 233 10.65 4.74 -15.77
CA GLN A 233 11.18 6.11 -15.74
C GLN A 233 11.21 6.68 -14.32
N TRP A 234 10.14 6.50 -13.57
CA TRP A 234 10.06 6.93 -12.16
C TRP A 234 11.06 6.18 -11.28
N TYR A 235 11.25 4.89 -11.51
CA TYR A 235 12.25 4.11 -10.81
C TYR A 235 13.67 4.65 -11.05
N VAL A 236 14.03 4.93 -12.31
CA VAL A 236 15.33 5.50 -12.68
C VAL A 236 15.50 6.89 -12.06
N SER A 237 14.51 7.77 -12.18
CA SER A 237 14.53 9.11 -11.58
C SER A 237 14.70 9.08 -10.07
N ARG A 238 13.98 8.18 -9.39
CA ARG A 238 14.10 7.96 -7.95
C ARG A 238 15.48 7.44 -7.56
N PHE A 239 16.03 6.52 -8.34
CA PHE A 239 17.39 5.99 -8.11
C PHE A 239 18.45 7.11 -8.21
N LEU A 240 18.35 7.99 -9.20
CA LEU A 240 19.22 9.16 -9.34
C LEU A 240 19.10 10.11 -8.15
N ALA A 241 17.89 10.38 -7.70
CA ALA A 241 17.66 11.21 -6.51
C ALA A 241 18.20 10.55 -5.23
N MET A 242 18.04 9.23 -5.05
CA MET A 242 18.60 8.51 -3.91
C MET A 242 20.13 8.49 -3.91
N ARG A 243 20.78 8.49 -5.08
CA ARG A 243 22.24 8.53 -5.20
C ARG A 243 22.84 9.73 -4.49
N THR A 244 22.19 10.89 -4.60
CA THR A 244 22.65 12.16 -3.98
C THR A 244 22.10 12.39 -2.58
N THR A 245 21.26 11.49 -2.07
CA THR A 245 20.64 11.59 -0.75
C THR A 245 20.90 10.33 0.08
N ALA A 246 19.99 9.37 0.08
CA ALA A 246 20.06 8.18 0.92
C ALA A 246 21.28 7.27 0.63
N PHE A 247 21.76 7.21 -0.61
CA PHE A 247 22.99 6.44 -0.94
C PHE A 247 24.27 7.19 -0.60
N ALA A 248 24.22 8.52 -0.42
CA ALA A 248 25.36 9.30 0.02
C ALA A 248 25.74 9.04 1.49
N ASP A 249 24.81 8.50 2.27
CA ASP A 249 25.08 8.10 3.65
C ASP A 249 26.09 6.92 3.67
N PRO A 250 27.21 7.03 4.41
CA PRO A 250 28.19 5.96 4.51
C PRO A 250 27.64 4.64 5.07
N GLU A 251 26.60 4.69 5.89
CA GLU A 251 25.95 3.50 6.45
C GLU A 251 24.97 2.83 5.46
N SER A 252 24.70 3.47 4.31
CA SER A 252 23.78 2.93 3.33
C SER A 252 24.34 1.66 2.70
N HIS A 253 23.53 0.60 2.68
CA HIS A 253 23.82 -0.63 1.92
C HIS A 253 24.17 -0.33 0.45
N PHE A 254 23.60 0.71 -0.09
CA PHE A 254 23.79 1.16 -1.48
C PHE A 254 24.81 2.28 -1.65
N HIS A 255 25.64 2.56 -0.62
CA HIS A 255 26.60 3.65 -0.64
C HIS A 255 27.53 3.62 -1.87
N HIS A 256 27.89 2.43 -2.35
CA HIS A 256 28.73 2.28 -3.54
C HIS A 256 28.18 2.95 -4.80
N TYR A 257 26.85 3.14 -4.90
CA TYR A 257 26.24 3.89 -6.01
C TYR A 257 26.43 5.41 -5.90
N ALA A 258 26.76 5.95 -4.74
CA ALA A 258 27.01 7.38 -4.57
C ALA A 258 28.17 7.90 -5.44
N ALA A 259 29.16 7.04 -5.71
CA ALA A 259 30.32 7.36 -6.55
C ALA A 259 30.05 7.29 -8.07
N PHE A 260 28.87 6.81 -8.49
CA PHE A 260 28.55 6.65 -9.90
C PHE A 260 28.27 8.00 -10.56
N SER A 261 28.70 8.16 -11.83
CA SER A 261 28.19 9.24 -12.68
C SER A 261 26.70 9.05 -12.98
N ASP A 262 26.02 10.08 -13.47
CA ASP A 262 24.60 9.97 -13.85
C ASP A 262 24.38 8.86 -14.88
N SER A 263 25.24 8.76 -15.87
CA SER A 263 25.16 7.71 -16.89
C SER A 263 25.33 6.30 -16.32
N GLN A 264 26.29 6.10 -15.41
CA GLN A 264 26.50 4.83 -14.72
C GLN A 264 25.30 4.47 -13.83
N ALA A 265 24.75 5.46 -13.10
CA ALA A 265 23.60 5.25 -12.25
C ALA A 265 22.33 4.90 -13.05
N VAL A 266 22.11 5.53 -14.21
CA VAL A 266 21.01 5.18 -15.13
C VAL A 266 21.14 3.73 -15.62
N VAL A 267 22.37 3.33 -16.03
CA VAL A 267 22.61 1.95 -16.48
C VAL A 267 22.34 0.95 -15.34
N ALA A 268 22.85 1.21 -14.13
CA ALA A 268 22.61 0.36 -12.97
C ALA A 268 21.13 0.27 -12.62
N ALA A 269 20.43 1.40 -12.57
CA ALA A 269 19.00 1.43 -12.27
C ALA A 269 18.17 0.62 -13.29
N ARG A 270 18.44 0.78 -14.58
CA ARG A 270 17.79 0.02 -15.66
C ARG A 270 18.06 -1.48 -15.58
N GLU A 271 19.29 -1.85 -15.20
CA GLU A 271 19.64 -3.27 -15.06
C GLU A 271 18.89 -3.90 -13.89
N ILE A 272 18.81 -3.24 -12.72
CA ILE A 272 18.00 -3.70 -11.57
C ILE A 272 16.51 -3.75 -11.96
N TRP A 273 16.02 -2.77 -12.68
CA TRP A 273 14.66 -2.77 -13.19
C TRP A 273 14.39 -3.99 -14.08
N ARG A 274 15.24 -4.21 -15.06
CA ARG A 274 15.09 -5.28 -16.05
C ARG A 274 15.18 -6.69 -15.44
N THR A 275 16.07 -6.86 -14.46
CA THR A 275 16.39 -8.19 -13.90
C THR A 275 15.59 -8.55 -12.65
N ILE A 276 15.09 -7.56 -11.91
CA ILE A 276 14.41 -7.79 -10.63
C ILE A 276 13.01 -7.18 -10.63
N ASN A 277 12.89 -5.85 -10.78
CA ASN A 277 11.61 -5.17 -10.52
C ASN A 277 10.57 -5.46 -11.59
N ARG A 278 10.93 -5.41 -12.87
CA ARG A 278 10.01 -5.69 -13.97
C ARG A 278 9.54 -7.16 -13.99
N PRO A 279 10.39 -8.18 -13.83
CA PRO A 279 9.94 -9.57 -13.67
C PRO A 279 8.98 -9.73 -12.50
N ASN A 280 9.30 -9.21 -11.32
CA ASN A 280 8.40 -9.28 -10.16
C ASN A 280 7.05 -8.58 -10.43
N LEU A 281 7.08 -7.41 -11.08
CA LEU A 281 5.85 -6.72 -11.48
C LEU A 281 4.99 -7.58 -12.39
N VAL A 282 5.56 -8.13 -13.46
CA VAL A 282 4.80 -8.85 -14.50
C VAL A 282 4.32 -10.22 -14.00
N GLU A 283 5.17 -10.93 -13.27
CA GLU A 283 4.89 -12.31 -12.83
C GLU A 283 4.01 -12.36 -11.57
N ASN A 284 4.18 -11.41 -10.64
CA ASN A 284 3.60 -11.52 -9.31
C ASN A 284 2.63 -10.38 -8.95
N ILE A 285 2.93 -9.12 -9.31
CA ILE A 285 2.17 -7.98 -8.82
C ILE A 285 1.00 -7.66 -9.75
N LEU A 286 1.27 -7.48 -11.04
CA LEU A 286 0.28 -7.11 -12.05
C LEU A 286 -0.89 -8.10 -12.16
N PRO A 287 -0.68 -9.43 -12.07
CA PRO A 287 -1.79 -10.39 -12.09
C PRO A 287 -2.78 -10.23 -10.93
N THR A 288 -2.37 -9.57 -9.83
CA THR A 288 -3.26 -9.34 -8.67
C THR A 288 -4.15 -8.12 -8.82
N ARG A 289 -3.89 -7.22 -9.78
CA ARG A 289 -4.66 -6.00 -10.01
C ARG A 289 -6.18 -6.21 -10.13
N PRO A 290 -6.69 -7.24 -10.82
CA PRO A 290 -8.14 -7.48 -10.91
C PRO A 290 -8.80 -7.83 -9.57
N ARG A 291 -8.01 -8.17 -8.55
CA ARG A 291 -8.51 -8.50 -7.21
C ARG A 291 -8.81 -7.25 -6.36
N ALA A 292 -8.20 -6.12 -6.69
CA ALA A 292 -8.39 -4.89 -5.95
C ALA A 292 -9.83 -4.42 -5.98
N THR A 293 -10.29 -3.90 -4.84
CA THR A 293 -11.60 -3.21 -4.73
C THR A 293 -11.58 -1.93 -5.55
N LEU A 294 -10.46 -1.17 -5.49
CA LEU A 294 -10.26 0.04 -6.27
C LEU A 294 -8.88 0.05 -6.92
N VAL A 295 -8.83 0.34 -8.21
CA VAL A 295 -7.59 0.59 -8.96
C VAL A 295 -7.49 2.10 -9.21
N LEU A 296 -6.38 2.69 -8.76
CA LEU A 296 -5.99 4.07 -9.04
C LEU A 296 -4.97 4.05 -10.18
N ARG A 297 -5.31 4.62 -11.33
CA ARG A 297 -4.40 4.65 -12.48
C ARG A 297 -3.74 6.01 -12.63
N LYS A 298 -2.41 6.00 -12.54
CA LYS A 298 -1.54 7.17 -12.74
C LYS A 298 -1.16 7.31 -14.22
N ASP A 299 -1.07 8.55 -14.67
CA ASP A 299 -0.46 8.92 -15.96
C ASP A 299 1.03 9.27 -15.77
N ALA A 300 1.73 9.53 -16.87
CA ALA A 300 3.19 9.75 -16.90
C ALA A 300 3.67 10.91 -15.99
N ASP A 301 2.81 11.89 -15.73
CA ASP A 301 3.04 13.02 -14.83
C ASP A 301 2.73 12.74 -13.35
N HIS A 302 2.56 11.48 -12.98
CA HIS A 302 2.15 10.97 -11.66
C HIS A 302 0.70 11.25 -11.28
N SER A 303 -0.08 12.04 -12.02
CA SER A 303 -1.48 12.34 -11.69
C SER A 303 -2.39 11.12 -11.82
N ILE A 304 -3.38 10.99 -10.92
CA ILE A 304 -4.40 9.94 -10.97
C ILE A 304 -5.57 10.44 -11.80
N ASN A 305 -5.77 9.88 -12.99
CA ASN A 305 -6.80 10.33 -13.94
C ASN A 305 -7.93 9.32 -14.17
N ARG A 306 -7.72 8.06 -13.82
CA ARG A 306 -8.75 7.01 -13.94
C ARG A 306 -8.83 6.18 -12.68
N LEU A 307 -10.05 5.85 -12.31
CA LEU A 307 -10.34 5.01 -11.15
C LEU A 307 -11.30 3.90 -11.58
N ARG A 308 -11.04 2.69 -11.14
CA ARG A 308 -11.90 1.54 -11.42
C ARG A 308 -12.31 0.88 -10.13
N LEU A 309 -13.58 1.03 -9.77
CA LEU A 309 -14.18 0.49 -8.54
C LEU A 309 -14.91 -0.83 -8.84
N ARG A 310 -14.62 -1.86 -8.08
CA ARG A 310 -15.37 -3.12 -8.10
C ARG A 310 -16.64 -2.96 -7.26
N LYS A 311 -17.80 -3.25 -7.84
CA LYS A 311 -19.11 -3.12 -7.17
C LYS A 311 -19.38 -4.25 -6.17
N LEU A 312 -18.85 -5.45 -6.44
CA LEU A 312 -19.15 -6.71 -5.75
C LEU A 312 -17.87 -7.38 -5.26
#